data_aa2d44ad9c2b18532dccbddda32de5cd
#
_entry.id   aa2d44ad9c2b18532dccbddda32de5cd
#
_cell.length_a   1.000
_cell.length_b   1.000
_cell.length_c   1.000
_cell.angle_alpha   90.00
_cell.angle_beta   90.00
_cell.angle_gamma   90.00
#
_symmetry.space_group_name_H-M   'P 1'
#
loop_
_entity.id
_entity.type
_entity.pdbx_description
1 polymer ?
#
loop_
_entity_poly.entity_id
_entity_poly.type
_entity_poly.pdbx_seq_one_letter_code
_entity_poly.pdbx_strand_id
1 'polypeptide(L)'
;MTINLMNPEGLPTVDLYRQVAVATGSTMVFIAGQVAVDADGETVGVGDLATQVEQCYLNVATALAEAGASFDDVVKLTVYVVDLTADKMPLFAEGIARAAATLDVTPLAPLTGIGVSALAGPDFMVEVEATAILT
;
A
#
# COMPACT_ATOMS: atom_id res chain seq x y z
N MET A 1 -21.70 -4.04 -3.54
CA MET A 1 -20.29 -4.35 -3.79
C MET A 1 -19.79 -5.31 -2.73
N THR A 2 -19.06 -6.32 -3.12
CA THR A 2 -18.53 -7.31 -2.20
C THR A 2 -17.09 -7.61 -2.57
N ILE A 3 -16.21 -7.60 -1.58
CA ILE A 3 -14.81 -8.02 -1.75
C ILE A 3 -14.57 -9.22 -0.85
N ASN A 4 -14.16 -10.34 -1.48
CA ASN A 4 -13.73 -11.54 -0.79
C ASN A 4 -12.21 -11.63 -0.86
N LEU A 5 -11.57 -11.56 0.30
CA LEU A 5 -10.13 -11.79 0.42
C LEU A 5 -9.90 -13.22 0.86
N MET A 6 -9.06 -13.96 0.13
CA MET A 6 -8.89 -15.38 0.33
C MET A 6 -7.43 -15.80 0.36
N ASN A 7 -7.15 -16.81 1.18
CA ASN A 7 -5.88 -17.54 1.15
C ASN A 7 -6.18 -18.97 0.71
N PRO A 8 -5.96 -19.33 -0.57
CA PRO A 8 -6.25 -20.68 -1.03
C PRO A 8 -5.30 -21.70 -0.41
N GLU A 9 -5.79 -22.91 -0.21
CA GLU A 9 -4.96 -24.04 0.16
C GLU A 9 -3.89 -24.24 -0.91
N GLY A 10 -2.67 -24.54 -0.51
CA GLY A 10 -1.55 -24.74 -1.44
C GLY A 10 -0.68 -23.52 -1.63
N LEU A 11 -1.08 -22.35 -1.11
CA LEU A 11 -0.24 -21.15 -1.10
C LEU A 11 0.08 -20.75 0.34
N PRO A 12 1.26 -20.12 0.57
CA PRO A 12 1.62 -19.65 1.89
C PRO A 12 0.62 -18.63 2.43
N THR A 13 0.36 -18.68 3.75
CA THR A 13 -0.38 -17.63 4.45
C THR A 13 0.61 -16.57 4.89
N VAL A 14 0.35 -15.31 4.51
CA VAL A 14 1.19 -14.15 4.85
C VAL A 14 0.34 -13.16 5.65
N ASP A 15 0.90 -12.64 6.74
CA ASP A 15 0.16 -11.74 7.62
C ASP A 15 -0.17 -10.40 6.98
N LEU A 16 0.68 -9.92 6.06
CA LEU A 16 0.58 -8.58 5.48
C LEU A 16 -0.47 -8.45 4.38
N TYR A 17 -0.90 -9.57 3.79
CA TYR A 17 -1.86 -9.53 2.68
C TYR A 17 -2.54 -10.89 2.50
N ARG A 18 -3.61 -10.91 1.72
CA ARG A 18 -4.24 -12.15 1.25
C ARG A 18 -3.82 -12.43 -0.18
N GLN A 19 -3.85 -13.70 -0.56
CA GLN A 19 -3.36 -14.11 -1.88
C GLN A 19 -4.29 -13.71 -3.02
N VAL A 20 -5.61 -13.65 -2.75
CA VAL A 20 -6.62 -13.44 -3.79
C VAL A 20 -7.66 -12.44 -3.28
N ALA A 21 -8.08 -11.54 -4.16
CA ALA A 21 -9.27 -10.72 -3.97
C ALA A 21 -10.25 -11.00 -5.10
N VAL A 22 -11.48 -11.35 -4.75
CA VAL A 22 -12.59 -11.44 -5.71
C VAL A 22 -13.56 -10.32 -5.38
N ALA A 23 -13.80 -9.45 -6.34
CA ALA A 23 -14.61 -8.26 -6.11
C ALA A 23 -15.69 -8.10 -7.16
N THR A 24 -16.86 -7.64 -6.72
CA THR A 24 -17.93 -7.17 -7.59
C THR A 24 -18.20 -5.71 -7.28
N GLY A 25 -18.50 -4.94 -8.31
CA GLY A 25 -18.78 -3.51 -8.19
C GLY A 25 -18.79 -2.88 -9.58
N SER A 26 -19.25 -1.64 -9.67
CA SER A 26 -19.43 -0.95 -10.94
C SER A 26 -18.40 0.14 -11.20
N THR A 27 -17.66 0.57 -10.19
CA THR A 27 -16.70 1.67 -10.32
C THR A 27 -15.29 1.20 -9.91
N MET A 28 -14.35 1.39 -10.81
CA MET A 28 -12.94 1.12 -10.54
C MET A 28 -12.23 2.43 -10.20
N VAL A 29 -11.40 2.38 -9.16
CA VAL A 29 -10.60 3.53 -8.72
C VAL A 29 -9.14 3.15 -8.83
N PHE A 30 -8.38 3.93 -9.61
CA PHE A 30 -6.94 3.71 -9.81
C PHE A 30 -6.19 4.84 -9.13
N ILE A 31 -5.38 4.49 -8.14
CA ILE A 31 -4.56 5.46 -7.40
C ILE A 31 -3.15 5.44 -7.97
N ALA A 32 -2.67 6.61 -8.38
CA ALA A 32 -1.28 6.75 -8.82
C ALA A 32 -0.32 6.35 -7.72
N GLY A 33 0.89 5.95 -8.08
CA GLY A 33 1.93 5.64 -7.09
C GLY A 33 2.15 6.82 -6.15
N GLN A 34 2.08 6.54 -4.85
CA GLN A 34 2.28 7.53 -3.80
C GLN A 34 3.66 7.35 -3.18
N VAL A 35 4.42 8.43 -3.12
CA VAL A 35 5.70 8.49 -2.44
C VAL A 35 5.55 9.21 -1.11
N ALA A 36 6.61 9.20 -0.28
CA ALA A 36 6.55 9.75 1.07
C ALA A 36 6.74 11.26 1.06
N VAL A 37 5.69 11.97 0.68
CA VAL A 37 5.65 13.43 0.68
C VAL A 37 4.44 13.93 1.47
N ASP A 38 4.55 15.13 2.02
CA ASP A 38 3.43 15.83 2.63
C ASP A 38 2.65 16.66 1.58
N ALA A 39 1.66 17.41 2.02
CA ALA A 39 0.81 18.21 1.14
C ALA A 39 1.58 19.31 0.39
N ASP A 40 2.73 19.74 0.93
CA ASP A 40 3.59 20.76 0.30
C ASP A 40 4.62 20.14 -0.66
N GLY A 41 4.64 18.80 -0.77
CA GLY A 41 5.58 18.08 -1.61
C GLY A 41 6.94 17.86 -0.95
N GLU A 42 7.07 18.11 0.35
CA GLU A 42 8.31 17.87 1.09
C GLU A 42 8.42 16.40 1.49
N THR A 43 9.62 15.84 1.36
CA THR A 43 9.86 14.43 1.71
C THR A 43 9.73 14.23 3.21
N VAL A 44 8.95 13.21 3.59
CA VAL A 44 8.76 12.79 4.97
C VAL A 44 9.61 11.53 5.22
N GLY A 45 10.46 11.56 6.24
CA GLY A 45 11.22 10.37 6.64
C GLY A 45 12.43 10.08 5.76
N VAL A 46 13.23 11.10 5.42
CA VAL A 46 14.48 10.88 4.67
C VAL A 46 15.36 9.86 5.41
N GLY A 47 15.75 8.78 4.71
CA GLY A 47 16.55 7.71 5.27
C GLY A 47 15.83 6.76 6.21
N ASP A 48 14.51 6.91 6.41
CA ASP A 48 13.70 6.12 7.33
C ASP A 48 12.59 5.39 6.57
N LEU A 49 12.85 4.13 6.23
CA LEU A 49 11.92 3.35 5.40
C LEU A 49 10.56 3.15 6.09
N ALA A 50 10.53 2.83 7.38
CA ALA A 50 9.27 2.60 8.08
C ALA A 50 8.38 3.85 8.05
N THR A 51 8.96 5.03 8.29
CA THR A 51 8.24 6.30 8.21
C THR A 51 7.76 6.59 6.79
N GLN A 52 8.58 6.29 5.78
CA GLN A 52 8.18 6.48 4.38
C GLN A 52 7.04 5.54 3.98
N VAL A 53 7.09 4.27 4.39
CA VAL A 53 5.99 3.32 4.14
C VAL A 53 4.70 3.82 4.77
N GLU A 54 4.75 4.24 6.03
CA GLU A 54 3.61 4.83 6.71
C GLU A 54 3.02 5.99 5.92
N GLN A 55 3.85 6.95 5.50
CA GLN A 55 3.39 8.12 4.76
C GLN A 55 2.79 7.74 3.40
N CYS A 56 3.38 6.78 2.68
CA CYS A 56 2.82 6.30 1.42
C CYS A 56 1.41 5.73 1.61
N TYR A 57 1.21 4.92 2.64
CA TYR A 57 -0.11 4.35 2.94
C TYR A 57 -1.12 5.42 3.34
N LEU A 58 -0.70 6.42 4.13
CA LEU A 58 -1.56 7.55 4.48
C LEU A 58 -1.94 8.36 3.24
N ASN A 59 -1.01 8.55 2.30
CA ASN A 59 -1.27 9.24 1.05
C ASN A 59 -2.24 8.46 0.15
N VAL A 60 -2.10 7.14 0.09
CA VAL A 60 -3.06 6.28 -0.61
C VAL A 60 -4.45 6.44 0.01
N ALA A 61 -4.55 6.44 1.34
CA ALA A 61 -5.83 6.64 2.04
C ALA A 61 -6.46 7.99 1.69
N THR A 62 -5.65 9.05 1.63
CA THR A 62 -6.12 10.39 1.25
C THR A 62 -6.69 10.39 -0.17
N ALA A 63 -5.99 9.75 -1.11
CA ALA A 63 -6.44 9.63 -2.49
C ALA A 63 -7.72 8.79 -2.61
N LEU A 64 -7.79 7.67 -1.89
CA LEU A 64 -8.99 6.83 -1.84
C LEU A 64 -10.21 7.60 -1.32
N ALA A 65 -10.02 8.39 -0.26
CA ALA A 65 -11.10 9.17 0.35
C ALA A 65 -11.74 10.16 -0.62
N GLU A 66 -10.96 10.75 -1.52
CA GLU A 66 -11.47 11.66 -2.56
C GLU A 66 -12.45 10.95 -3.49
N ALA A 67 -12.24 9.66 -3.74
CA ALA A 67 -13.14 8.84 -4.56
C ALA A 67 -14.28 8.21 -3.74
N GLY A 68 -14.35 8.49 -2.44
CA GLY A 68 -15.34 7.87 -1.56
C GLY A 68 -14.98 6.45 -1.15
N ALA A 69 -13.72 6.08 -1.23
CA ALA A 69 -13.22 4.74 -0.94
C ALA A 69 -12.35 4.73 0.33
N SER A 70 -12.06 3.54 0.82
CA SER A 70 -11.09 3.30 1.89
C SER A 70 -10.25 2.07 1.53
N PHE A 71 -9.32 1.69 2.40
CA PHE A 71 -8.55 0.45 2.20
C PHE A 71 -9.43 -0.81 2.17
N ASP A 72 -10.63 -0.77 2.76
CA ASP A 72 -11.57 -1.89 2.67
C ASP A 72 -12.07 -2.13 1.24
N ASP A 73 -11.94 -1.15 0.37
CA ASP A 73 -12.35 -1.24 -1.04
C ASP A 73 -11.18 -1.60 -1.97
N VAL A 74 -9.97 -1.68 -1.45
CA VAL A 74 -8.77 -1.96 -2.25
C VAL A 74 -8.71 -3.45 -2.60
N VAL A 75 -8.46 -3.73 -3.88
CA VAL A 75 -8.37 -5.10 -4.40
C VAL A 75 -6.95 -5.48 -4.82
N LYS A 76 -6.06 -4.49 -4.98
CA LYS A 76 -4.67 -4.73 -5.35
C LYS A 76 -3.77 -3.61 -4.87
N LEU A 77 -2.63 -3.99 -4.29
CA LEU A 77 -1.54 -3.09 -3.94
C LEU A 77 -0.27 -3.53 -4.66
N THR A 78 0.48 -2.58 -5.19
CA THR A 78 1.83 -2.81 -5.70
C THR A 78 2.76 -1.84 -5.01
N VAL A 79 3.85 -2.37 -4.48
CA VAL A 79 4.83 -1.62 -3.70
C VAL A 79 6.19 -1.75 -4.38
N TYR A 80 6.81 -0.61 -4.65
CA TYR A 80 8.14 -0.52 -5.24
C TYR A 80 9.11 -0.06 -4.16
N VAL A 81 10.19 -0.80 -3.95
CA VAL A 81 11.19 -0.50 -2.92
C VAL A 81 12.57 -0.41 -3.55
N VAL A 82 13.24 0.71 -3.33
CA VAL A 82 14.62 0.90 -3.81
C VAL A 82 15.55 -0.04 -3.06
N ASP A 83 16.39 -0.78 -3.81
CA ASP A 83 17.36 -1.73 -3.25
C ASP A 83 16.70 -2.71 -2.26
N LEU A 84 15.61 -3.35 -2.68
CA LEU A 84 14.86 -4.28 -1.84
C LEU A 84 15.75 -5.44 -1.40
N THR A 85 15.85 -5.64 -0.07
CA THR A 85 16.56 -6.73 0.57
C THR A 85 15.71 -7.30 1.68
N ALA A 86 16.00 -8.54 2.10
CA ALA A 86 15.17 -9.24 3.10
C ALA A 86 15.15 -8.52 4.45
N ASP A 87 16.22 -7.81 4.83
CA ASP A 87 16.32 -7.07 6.08
C ASP A 87 15.40 -5.85 6.13
N LYS A 88 14.87 -5.41 5.00
CA LYS A 88 13.90 -4.28 4.92
C LYS A 88 12.48 -4.69 5.23
N MET A 89 12.16 -5.98 5.18
CA MET A 89 10.79 -6.46 5.38
C MET A 89 10.20 -6.10 6.74
N PRO A 90 10.94 -6.21 7.88
CA PRO A 90 10.40 -5.77 9.17
C PRO A 90 10.06 -4.28 9.21
N LEU A 91 10.84 -3.43 8.55
CA LEU A 91 10.58 -1.99 8.48
C LEU A 91 9.33 -1.69 7.65
N PHE A 92 9.15 -2.43 6.56
CA PHE A 92 7.97 -2.34 5.74
C PHE A 92 6.71 -2.70 6.54
N ALA A 93 6.75 -3.83 7.25
CA ALA A 93 5.65 -4.27 8.12
C ALA A 93 5.35 -3.24 9.23
N GLU A 94 6.38 -2.63 9.82
CA GLU A 94 6.22 -1.60 10.84
C GLU A 94 5.49 -0.36 10.28
N GLY A 95 5.88 0.10 9.10
CA GLY A 95 5.24 1.24 8.45
C GLY A 95 3.77 0.99 8.16
N ILE A 96 3.42 -0.20 7.66
CA ILE A 96 2.03 -0.58 7.44
C ILE A 96 1.25 -0.61 8.75
N ALA A 97 1.83 -1.16 9.81
CA ALA A 97 1.17 -1.24 11.12
C ALA A 97 0.88 0.15 11.70
N ARG A 98 1.80 1.09 11.55
CA ARG A 98 1.60 2.49 11.98
C ARG A 98 0.46 3.14 11.21
N ALA A 99 0.42 2.99 9.89
CA ALA A 99 -0.65 3.54 9.07
C ALA A 99 -2.00 2.91 9.44
N ALA A 100 -2.04 1.59 9.63
CA ALA A 100 -3.25 0.88 10.03
C ALA A 100 -3.81 1.40 11.35
N ALA A 101 -2.93 1.67 12.33
CA ALA A 101 -3.33 2.22 13.63
C ALA A 101 -3.93 3.63 13.47
N THR A 102 -3.34 4.48 12.64
CA THR A 102 -3.84 5.83 12.38
C THR A 102 -5.18 5.81 11.65
N LEU A 103 -5.32 4.93 10.66
CA LEU A 103 -6.50 4.85 9.79
C LEU A 103 -7.63 4.01 10.38
N ASP A 104 -7.36 3.25 11.44
CA ASP A 104 -8.28 2.28 12.02
C ASP A 104 -8.80 1.27 10.98
N VAL A 105 -7.90 0.83 10.11
CA VAL A 105 -8.18 -0.19 9.10
C VAL A 105 -6.88 -0.95 8.80
N THR A 106 -6.98 -2.25 8.62
CA THR A 106 -5.82 -3.08 8.27
C THR A 106 -5.85 -3.38 6.78
N PRO A 107 -4.89 -2.86 5.99
CA PRO A 107 -4.79 -3.22 4.57
C PRO A 107 -4.41 -4.70 4.43
N LEU A 108 -5.24 -5.48 3.73
CA LEU A 108 -5.02 -6.91 3.53
C LEU A 108 -5.18 -7.34 2.07
N ALA A 109 -5.38 -6.39 1.16
CA ALA A 109 -5.50 -6.68 -0.26
C ALA A 109 -4.26 -7.40 -0.79
N PRO A 110 -4.39 -8.18 -1.85
CA PRO A 110 -3.24 -8.78 -2.52
C PRO A 110 -2.18 -7.73 -2.82
N LEU A 111 -0.92 -8.06 -2.47
CA LEU A 111 0.20 -7.14 -2.56
C LEU A 111 1.34 -7.79 -3.31
N THR A 112 1.93 -7.06 -4.24
CA THR A 112 3.17 -7.46 -4.90
C THR A 112 4.25 -6.45 -4.56
N GLY A 113 5.38 -6.93 -4.05
CA GLY A 113 6.55 -6.10 -3.76
C GLY A 113 7.59 -6.25 -4.86
N ILE A 114 8.10 -5.14 -5.36
CA ILE A 114 9.07 -5.10 -6.47
C ILE A 114 10.25 -4.24 -6.06
N GLY A 115 11.45 -4.83 -6.17
CA GLY A 115 12.68 -4.07 -6.01
C GLY A 115 12.98 -3.25 -7.26
N VAL A 116 13.36 -2.00 -7.09
CA VAL A 116 13.71 -1.09 -8.19
C VAL A 116 15.04 -0.43 -7.89
N SER A 117 15.72 0.05 -8.94
CA SER A 117 17.01 0.74 -8.76
C SER A 117 16.84 2.19 -8.30
N ALA A 118 15.73 2.84 -8.66
CA ALA A 118 15.46 4.24 -8.32
C ALA A 118 13.97 4.54 -8.46
N LEU A 119 13.55 5.60 -7.82
CA LEU A 119 12.25 6.22 -7.97
C LEU A 119 12.42 7.66 -8.50
N ALA A 120 11.33 8.42 -8.61
CA ALA A 120 11.35 9.73 -9.25
C ALA A 120 12.22 10.78 -8.53
N GLY A 121 12.48 10.61 -7.24
CA GLY A 121 13.34 11.49 -6.47
C GLY A 121 14.40 10.71 -5.68
N PRO A 122 15.56 11.34 -5.38
CA PRO A 122 16.70 10.63 -4.77
C PRO A 122 16.43 10.16 -3.33
N ASP A 123 15.52 10.81 -2.63
CA ASP A 123 15.22 10.48 -1.24
C ASP A 123 14.05 9.50 -1.09
N PHE A 124 13.38 9.13 -2.18
CA PHE A 124 12.27 8.19 -2.13
C PHE A 124 12.78 6.76 -2.07
N MET A 125 12.41 6.06 -1.00
CA MET A 125 12.79 4.66 -0.75
C MET A 125 11.69 3.69 -1.14
N VAL A 126 10.45 4.16 -1.23
CA VAL A 126 9.26 3.32 -1.45
C VAL A 126 8.18 4.10 -2.17
N GLU A 127 7.40 3.41 -2.99
CA GLU A 127 6.23 3.95 -3.67
C GLU A 127 5.13 2.91 -3.62
N VAL A 128 3.88 3.33 -3.40
CA VAL A 128 2.73 2.43 -3.26
C VAL A 128 1.62 2.86 -4.21
N GLU A 129 1.13 1.94 -5.04
CA GLU A 129 -0.06 2.18 -5.86
C GLU A 129 -1.17 1.21 -5.49
N ALA A 130 -2.40 1.60 -5.73
CA ALA A 130 -3.57 0.83 -5.34
C ALA A 130 -4.66 0.87 -6.40
N THR A 131 -5.44 -0.20 -6.46
CA THR A 131 -6.68 -0.28 -7.23
C THR A 131 -7.80 -0.65 -6.29
N ALA A 132 -8.93 0.06 -6.37
CA ALA A 132 -10.12 -0.20 -5.55
C ALA A 132 -11.35 -0.39 -6.43
N ILE A 133 -12.36 -1.05 -5.86
CA ILE A 133 -13.65 -1.28 -6.51
C ILE A 133 -14.74 -0.73 -5.61
N LEU A 134 -15.64 0.07 -6.19
CA LEU A 134 -16.83 0.59 -5.52
C LEU A 134 -18.11 0.13 -6.21
N THR A 135 -19.18 0.18 -5.45
CA THR A 135 -20.51 -0.12 -5.98
C THR A 135 -20.98 0.94 -6.97
#